data_a93f026b3e3625fd2d490f56a4fe4793
#
_entry.id   a93f026b3e3625fd2d490f56a4fe4793
#
_cell.length_a   1.000
_cell.length_b   1.000
_cell.length_c   1.000
_cell.angle_alpha   90.00
_cell.angle_beta   90.00
_cell.angle_gamma   90.00
#
_symmetry.space_group_name_H-M   'P 1'
#
loop_
_entity.id
_entity.type
_entity.pdbx_description
1 polymer ?
#
loop_
_entity_poly.entity_id
_entity_poly.type
_entity_poly.pdbx_seq_one_letter_code
_entity_poly.pdbx_strand_id
1 'polypeptide(L)'
;MEKLEMEKIISGLLTVNGCDPERDTYVDITRLSRRLGFKVVNAELKKDEEGFIVIAPSYVNLESNFGNKVIVVNNKMGFKWKRFIIARQFAHSVLHYKIGSVYLHKENKKVEKGTEEKEASYFAAALLMPRVSFFSKYKKCKQSGLFGNALLFRLGAIYKVPLEIVAFRIEAIEEMEKDNV
;
A
#
# COMPACT_ATOMS: atom_id res chain seq x y z
N MET A 1 -15.18 3.48 -1.97
CA MET A 1 -15.19 3.46 -0.48
C MET A 1 -14.72 4.82 0.04
N GLU A 2 -15.32 5.32 1.13
CA GLU A 2 -14.93 6.58 1.77
C GLU A 2 -13.52 6.49 2.39
N LYS A 3 -12.73 7.59 2.30
CA LYS A 3 -11.35 7.63 2.83
C LYS A 3 -11.30 7.29 4.33
N LEU A 4 -12.24 7.83 5.11
CA LEU A 4 -12.29 7.60 6.56
C LEU A 4 -12.58 6.14 6.93
N GLU A 5 -13.39 5.46 6.13
CA GLU A 5 -13.67 4.03 6.30
C GLU A 5 -12.40 3.19 6.03
N MET A 6 -11.66 3.52 4.96
CA MET A 6 -10.38 2.89 4.67
C MET A 6 -9.38 3.06 5.82
N GLU A 7 -9.27 4.25 6.40
CA GLU A 7 -8.38 4.51 7.55
C GLU A 7 -8.73 3.64 8.77
N LYS A 8 -10.03 3.44 9.04
CA LYS A 8 -10.50 2.55 10.13
C LYS A 8 -10.12 1.10 9.86
N ILE A 9 -10.34 0.61 8.65
CA ILE A 9 -9.95 -0.76 8.24
C ILE A 9 -8.44 -0.94 8.40
N ILE A 10 -7.64 0.02 7.92
CA ILE A 10 -6.18 -0.01 8.02
C ILE A 10 -5.71 -0.04 9.47
N SER A 11 -6.27 0.81 10.33
CA SER A 11 -5.92 0.86 11.74
C SER A 11 -6.20 -0.49 12.43
N GLY A 12 -7.39 -1.06 12.21
CA GLY A 12 -7.74 -2.38 12.74
C GLY A 12 -6.81 -3.48 12.22
N LEU A 13 -6.53 -3.48 10.91
CA LEU A 13 -5.63 -4.44 10.28
C LEU A 13 -4.21 -4.38 10.87
N LEU A 14 -3.66 -3.19 11.08
CA LEU A 14 -2.34 -3.01 11.67
C LEU A 14 -2.29 -3.48 13.12
N THR A 15 -3.27 -3.07 13.93
CA THR A 15 -3.35 -3.42 15.35
C THR A 15 -3.43 -4.94 15.55
N VAL A 16 -4.32 -5.62 14.83
CA VAL A 16 -4.46 -7.09 14.91
C VAL A 16 -3.18 -7.82 14.50
N ASN A 17 -2.36 -7.21 13.63
CA ASN A 17 -1.09 -7.77 13.19
C ASN A 17 0.13 -7.30 13.99
N GLY A 18 -0.08 -6.65 15.13
CA GLY A 18 0.97 -6.26 16.06
C GLY A 18 1.77 -5.04 15.62
N CYS A 19 1.18 -4.18 14.80
CA CYS A 19 1.70 -2.85 14.49
C CYS A 19 0.88 -1.80 15.24
N ASP A 20 1.53 -0.80 15.81
CA ASP A 20 0.88 0.34 16.44
C ASP A 20 0.70 1.47 15.41
N PRO A 21 -0.53 1.71 14.90
CA PRO A 21 -0.77 2.72 13.85
C PRO A 21 -0.55 4.16 14.35
N GLU A 22 -0.43 4.38 15.65
CA GLU A 22 -0.18 5.70 16.22
C GLU A 22 1.31 6.01 16.34
N ARG A 23 2.17 5.00 16.48
CA ARG A 23 3.61 5.13 16.77
C ARG A 23 4.51 4.63 15.66
N ASP A 24 4.14 3.49 15.06
CA ASP A 24 5.01 2.83 14.10
C ASP A 24 5.13 3.63 12.81
N THR A 25 6.37 3.78 12.38
CA THR A 25 6.73 4.44 11.12
C THR A 25 7.17 3.45 10.04
N TYR A 26 7.22 2.16 10.37
CA TYR A 26 7.60 1.12 9.44
C TYR A 26 6.65 -0.07 9.53
N VAL A 27 5.85 -0.23 8.49
CA VAL A 27 4.98 -1.40 8.32
C VAL A 27 5.70 -2.41 7.42
N ASP A 28 6.04 -3.58 7.93
CA ASP A 28 6.56 -4.67 7.11
C ASP A 28 5.43 -5.30 6.28
N ILE A 29 5.17 -4.70 5.14
CA ILE A 29 4.08 -5.12 4.25
C ILE A 29 4.25 -6.54 3.73
N THR A 30 5.48 -7.01 3.54
CA THR A 30 5.76 -8.39 3.10
C THR A 30 5.36 -9.38 4.19
N ARG A 31 5.74 -9.10 5.43
CA ARG A 31 5.36 -9.92 6.59
C ARG A 31 3.84 -9.89 6.82
N LEU A 32 3.23 -8.71 6.72
CA LEU A 32 1.78 -8.54 6.85
C LEU A 32 1.03 -9.36 5.80
N SER A 33 1.42 -9.24 4.53
CA SER A 33 0.81 -10.01 3.44
C SER A 33 0.94 -11.52 3.66
N ARG A 34 2.12 -11.99 4.12
CA ARG A 34 2.34 -13.42 4.41
C ARG A 34 1.48 -13.92 5.56
N ARG A 35 1.29 -13.14 6.62
CA ARG A 35 0.39 -13.50 7.74
C ARG A 35 -1.07 -13.68 7.28
N LEU A 36 -1.47 -12.96 6.23
CA LEU A 36 -2.80 -13.04 5.63
C LEU A 36 -2.89 -14.07 4.49
N GLY A 37 -1.89 -14.94 4.40
CA GLY A 37 -1.86 -16.10 3.50
C GLY A 37 -1.34 -15.82 2.10
N PHE A 38 -0.78 -14.63 1.83
CA PHE A 38 -0.19 -14.33 0.53
C PHE A 38 1.25 -14.82 0.44
N LYS A 39 1.61 -15.46 -0.65
CA LYS A 39 3.01 -15.63 -1.04
C LYS A 39 3.46 -14.40 -1.82
N VAL A 40 4.50 -13.74 -1.34
CA VAL A 40 5.10 -12.58 -2.02
C VAL A 40 6.35 -13.02 -2.76
N VAL A 41 6.36 -12.81 -4.08
CA VAL A 41 7.39 -13.28 -5.01
C VAL A 41 8.00 -12.10 -5.75
N ASN A 42 9.33 -12.06 -5.84
CA ASN A 42 10.04 -11.16 -6.75
C ASN A 42 10.32 -11.92 -8.05
N ALA A 43 9.88 -11.38 -9.18
CA ALA A 43 10.09 -11.99 -10.48
C ALA A 43 10.52 -10.94 -11.51
N GLU A 44 11.18 -11.38 -12.57
CA GLU A 44 11.42 -10.52 -13.71
C GLU A 44 10.13 -10.40 -14.52
N LEU A 45 9.60 -9.19 -14.61
CA LEU A 45 8.43 -8.86 -15.41
C LEU A 45 8.83 -7.99 -16.59
N LYS A 46 7.92 -7.80 -17.54
CA LYS A 46 8.12 -6.88 -18.66
C LYS A 46 8.35 -5.46 -18.15
N LYS A 47 8.99 -4.62 -18.98
CA LYS A 47 9.43 -3.27 -18.61
C LYS A 47 8.31 -2.38 -18.05
N ASP A 48 7.08 -2.55 -18.56
CA ASP A 48 5.92 -1.74 -18.19
C ASP A 48 5.07 -2.39 -17.07
N GLU A 49 5.44 -3.60 -16.62
CA GLU A 49 4.71 -4.33 -15.58
C GLU A 49 5.39 -4.12 -14.24
N GLU A 50 4.63 -3.62 -13.27
CA GLU A 50 5.13 -3.34 -11.92
C GLU A 50 4.89 -4.51 -10.97
N GLY A 51 3.75 -5.18 -11.11
CA GLY A 51 3.38 -6.34 -10.32
C GLY A 51 1.99 -6.84 -10.68
N PHE A 52 1.60 -7.93 -10.05
CA PHE A 52 0.24 -8.46 -10.15
C PHE A 52 -0.13 -9.26 -8.90
N ILE A 53 -1.43 -9.46 -8.69
CA ILE A 53 -1.97 -10.32 -7.66
C ILE A 53 -2.85 -11.39 -8.30
N VAL A 54 -2.77 -12.60 -7.78
CA VAL A 54 -3.66 -13.71 -8.11
C VAL A 54 -4.27 -14.22 -6.81
N ILE A 55 -5.59 -14.34 -6.79
CA ILE A 55 -6.33 -15.02 -5.74
C ILE A 55 -7.25 -16.02 -6.41
N ALA A 56 -7.14 -17.29 -6.03
CA ALA A 56 -8.03 -18.33 -6.50
C ALA A 56 -8.67 -19.05 -5.30
N PRO A 57 -9.94 -19.48 -5.42
CA PRO A 57 -10.55 -20.32 -4.42
C PRO A 57 -9.80 -21.64 -4.25
N SER A 58 -9.89 -22.26 -3.07
CA SER A 58 -9.16 -23.50 -2.75
C SER A 58 -9.52 -24.70 -3.63
N TYR A 59 -10.71 -24.69 -4.24
CA TYR A 59 -11.13 -25.74 -5.18
C TYR A 59 -10.54 -25.57 -6.60
N VAL A 60 -9.94 -24.41 -6.88
CA VAL A 60 -9.20 -24.18 -8.12
C VAL A 60 -7.76 -24.63 -7.90
N ASN A 61 -7.38 -25.75 -8.51
CA ASN A 61 -6.00 -26.18 -8.48
C ASN A 61 -5.19 -25.33 -9.44
N LEU A 62 -4.52 -24.30 -8.90
CA LEU A 62 -3.46 -23.64 -9.64
C LEU A 62 -2.27 -24.59 -9.61
N GLU A 63 -1.90 -25.16 -10.73
CA GLU A 63 -0.66 -25.94 -10.90
C GLU A 63 0.56 -25.03 -10.67
N SER A 64 0.67 -24.50 -9.46
CA SER A 64 1.76 -23.62 -9.09
C SER A 64 2.24 -23.97 -7.68
N ASN A 65 3.54 -24.06 -7.53
CA ASN A 65 4.21 -24.16 -6.23
C ASN A 65 3.97 -22.91 -5.35
N PHE A 66 3.13 -21.97 -5.80
CA PHE A 66 2.93 -20.68 -5.16
C PHE A 66 1.66 -20.60 -4.31
N GLY A 67 0.76 -21.61 -4.39
CA GLY A 67 -0.51 -21.59 -3.67
C GLY A 67 -1.54 -20.65 -4.31
N ASN A 68 -2.67 -20.46 -3.65
CA ASN A 68 -3.86 -19.81 -4.21
C ASN A 68 -3.91 -18.28 -3.97
N LYS A 69 -2.94 -17.72 -3.24
CA LYS A 69 -2.85 -16.27 -2.97
C LYS A 69 -1.41 -15.81 -3.20
N VAL A 70 -1.18 -15.13 -4.30
CA VAL A 70 0.18 -14.72 -4.71
C VAL A 70 0.19 -13.24 -5.06
N ILE A 71 1.17 -12.51 -4.53
CA ILE A 71 1.54 -11.17 -4.98
C ILE A 71 2.90 -11.29 -5.65
N VAL A 72 3.00 -10.90 -6.91
CA VAL A 72 4.25 -10.84 -7.66
C VAL A 72 4.64 -9.38 -7.86
N VAL A 73 5.90 -9.07 -7.62
CA VAL A 73 6.46 -7.73 -7.83
C VAL A 73 7.70 -7.80 -8.72
N ASN A 74 7.84 -6.84 -9.63
CA ASN A 74 8.96 -6.79 -10.55
C ASN A 74 10.28 -6.59 -9.79
N ASN A 75 11.22 -7.51 -9.99
CA ASN A 75 12.52 -7.51 -9.31
C ASN A 75 13.42 -6.32 -9.69
N LYS A 76 13.17 -5.67 -10.83
CA LYS A 76 13.90 -4.48 -11.31
C LYS A 76 13.54 -3.18 -10.60
N MET A 77 12.46 -3.18 -9.80
CA MET A 77 12.05 -2.00 -9.04
C MET A 77 12.90 -1.77 -7.79
N GLY A 78 13.12 -0.51 -7.45
CA GLY A 78 13.79 -0.14 -6.20
C GLY A 78 12.98 -0.53 -4.96
N PHE A 79 13.66 -0.73 -3.82
CA PHE A 79 13.06 -1.21 -2.57
C PHE A 79 11.79 -0.47 -2.15
N LYS A 80 11.79 0.87 -2.20
CA LYS A 80 10.64 1.70 -1.79
C LYS A 80 9.42 1.47 -2.69
N TRP A 81 9.65 1.36 -4.01
CA TRP A 81 8.61 1.06 -4.97
C TRP A 81 8.06 -0.35 -4.81
N LYS A 82 8.91 -1.36 -4.60
CA LYS A 82 8.45 -2.73 -4.32
C LYS A 82 7.49 -2.77 -3.15
N ARG A 83 7.81 -2.07 -2.06
CA ARG A 83 6.93 -1.98 -0.90
C ARG A 83 5.56 -1.39 -1.25
N PHE A 84 5.55 -0.30 -2.02
CA PHE A 84 4.32 0.34 -2.44
C PHE A 84 3.48 -0.56 -3.35
N ILE A 85 4.11 -1.23 -4.32
CA ILE A 85 3.41 -2.17 -5.22
C ILE A 85 2.82 -3.35 -4.44
N ILE A 86 3.57 -3.95 -3.51
CA ILE A 86 3.04 -5.02 -2.65
C ILE A 86 1.82 -4.52 -1.87
N ALA A 87 1.90 -3.32 -1.28
CA ALA A 87 0.79 -2.73 -0.54
C ALA A 87 -0.42 -2.46 -1.44
N ARG A 88 -0.22 -2.01 -2.68
CA ARG A 88 -1.28 -1.73 -3.64
C ARG A 88 -1.95 -3.01 -4.14
N GLN A 89 -1.17 -4.04 -4.46
CA GLN A 89 -1.73 -5.35 -4.80
C GLN A 89 -2.52 -5.95 -3.61
N PHE A 90 -1.99 -5.81 -2.40
CA PHE A 90 -2.70 -6.20 -1.19
C PHE A 90 -4.03 -5.42 -1.02
N ALA A 91 -4.02 -4.10 -1.27
CA ALA A 91 -5.21 -3.26 -1.21
C ALA A 91 -6.31 -3.73 -2.17
N HIS A 92 -5.95 -4.11 -3.40
CA HIS A 92 -6.90 -4.71 -4.35
C HIS A 92 -7.58 -5.96 -3.78
N SER A 93 -6.86 -6.78 -3.01
CA SER A 93 -7.45 -7.95 -2.37
C SER A 93 -8.45 -7.61 -1.26
N VAL A 94 -8.22 -6.51 -0.56
CA VAL A 94 -9.10 -6.06 0.54
C VAL A 94 -10.34 -5.36 0.01
N LEU A 95 -10.17 -4.53 -1.03
CA LEU A 95 -11.20 -3.61 -1.53
C LEU A 95 -12.06 -4.22 -2.65
N HIS A 96 -11.45 -5.00 -3.54
CA HIS A 96 -12.08 -5.36 -4.81
C HIS A 96 -12.26 -6.87 -5.02
N TYR A 97 -11.61 -7.72 -4.22
CA TYR A 97 -11.77 -9.16 -4.33
C TYR A 97 -13.16 -9.62 -3.84
N LYS A 98 -13.84 -10.39 -4.69
CA LYS A 98 -15.11 -11.04 -4.34
C LYS A 98 -14.85 -12.50 -3.93
N ILE A 99 -15.27 -12.87 -2.72
CA ILE A 99 -15.07 -14.22 -2.18
C ILE A 99 -15.71 -15.25 -3.14
N GLY A 100 -14.94 -16.32 -3.40
CA GLY A 100 -15.38 -17.42 -4.29
C GLY A 100 -15.08 -17.21 -5.77
N SER A 101 -14.55 -16.05 -6.18
CA SER A 101 -14.12 -15.80 -7.56
C SER A 101 -12.60 -15.98 -7.72
N VAL A 102 -12.17 -16.22 -8.97
CA VAL A 102 -10.76 -16.04 -9.34
C VAL A 102 -10.53 -14.55 -9.56
N TYR A 103 -9.54 -14.00 -8.87
CA TYR A 103 -9.17 -12.59 -9.02
C TYR A 103 -7.74 -12.48 -9.55
N LEU A 104 -7.59 -11.80 -10.66
CA LEU A 104 -6.30 -11.45 -11.25
C LEU A 104 -6.31 -9.95 -11.53
N HIS A 105 -5.42 -9.22 -10.87
CA HIS A 105 -5.18 -7.83 -11.17
C HIS A 105 -3.72 -7.63 -11.57
N LYS A 106 -3.50 -6.99 -12.72
CA LYS A 106 -2.19 -6.74 -13.29
C LYS A 106 -1.95 -5.25 -13.43
N GLU A 107 -0.88 -4.79 -12.83
CA GLU A 107 -0.51 -3.39 -12.85
C GLU A 107 0.38 -3.05 -14.03
N ASN A 108 -0.03 -2.04 -14.79
CA ASN A 108 0.70 -1.53 -15.94
C ASN A 108 0.77 0.01 -15.88
N LYS A 109 1.96 0.57 -16.09
CA LYS A 109 2.22 2.03 -16.07
C LYS A 109 1.40 2.82 -17.10
N LYS A 110 0.95 2.17 -18.17
CA LYS A 110 0.31 2.81 -19.34
C LYS A 110 -1.22 2.86 -19.23
N VAL A 111 -1.84 2.22 -18.24
CA VAL A 111 -3.30 2.18 -18.11
C VAL A 111 -3.79 3.38 -17.32
N GLU A 112 -4.80 4.07 -17.82
CA GLU A 112 -5.50 5.13 -17.09
C GLU A 112 -6.03 4.59 -15.75
N LYS A 113 -5.74 5.29 -14.67
CA LYS A 113 -6.09 4.84 -13.32
C LYS A 113 -7.58 5.08 -13.06
N GLY A 114 -8.37 4.03 -13.22
CA GLY A 114 -9.78 4.00 -12.83
C GLY A 114 -9.99 4.20 -11.31
N THR A 115 -11.23 4.19 -10.89
CA THR A 115 -11.60 4.41 -9.47
C THR A 115 -10.96 3.37 -8.55
N GLU A 116 -10.93 2.10 -8.94
CA GLU A 116 -10.33 1.01 -8.16
C GLU A 116 -8.82 1.22 -7.94
N GLU A 117 -8.11 1.73 -8.97
CA GLU A 117 -6.67 2.05 -8.86
C GLU A 117 -6.41 3.21 -7.90
N LYS A 118 -7.29 4.22 -7.90
CA LYS A 118 -7.20 5.36 -6.99
C LYS A 118 -7.45 4.91 -5.55
N GLU A 119 -8.47 4.10 -5.32
CA GLU A 119 -8.78 3.52 -4.00
C GLU A 119 -7.64 2.64 -3.50
N ALA A 120 -7.13 1.72 -4.33
CA ALA A 120 -6.00 0.85 -3.97
C ALA A 120 -4.72 1.64 -3.69
N SER A 121 -4.45 2.69 -4.47
CA SER A 121 -3.29 3.57 -4.24
C SER A 121 -3.41 4.36 -2.93
N TYR A 122 -4.61 4.88 -2.63
CA TYR A 122 -4.89 5.54 -1.36
C TYR A 122 -4.69 4.58 -0.19
N PHE A 123 -5.32 3.41 -0.24
CA PHE A 123 -5.23 2.39 0.80
C PHE A 123 -3.77 1.96 1.03
N ALA A 124 -3.00 1.73 -0.04
CA ALA A 124 -1.59 1.37 0.06
C ALA A 124 -0.74 2.46 0.72
N ALA A 125 -0.95 3.72 0.32
CA ALA A 125 -0.25 4.86 0.93
C ALA A 125 -0.60 5.00 2.41
N ALA A 126 -1.87 4.87 2.78
CA ALA A 126 -2.36 4.94 4.15
C ALA A 126 -1.86 3.76 5.00
N LEU A 127 -1.80 2.55 4.45
CA LEU A 127 -1.26 1.37 5.11
C LEU A 127 0.23 1.51 5.45
N LEU A 128 1.03 2.06 4.51
CA LEU A 128 2.47 2.27 4.71
C LEU A 128 2.78 3.52 5.54
N MET A 129 1.84 4.47 5.62
CA MET A 129 1.94 5.73 6.35
C MET A 129 0.66 5.96 7.16
N PRO A 130 0.47 5.22 8.29
CA PRO A 130 -0.75 5.29 9.09
C PRO A 130 -1.04 6.73 9.55
N ARG A 131 -2.32 7.12 9.51
CA ARG A 131 -2.75 8.53 9.66
C ARG A 131 -2.15 9.21 10.86
N VAL A 132 -2.29 8.65 12.05
CA VAL A 132 -1.89 9.29 13.31
C VAL A 132 -0.37 9.46 13.38
N SER A 133 0.38 8.39 13.13
CA SER A 133 1.85 8.45 13.16
C SER A 133 2.38 9.38 12.07
N PHE A 134 1.81 9.33 10.86
CA PHE A 134 2.23 10.17 9.74
C PHE A 134 1.97 11.66 10.02
N PHE A 135 0.77 12.02 10.46
CA PHE A 135 0.43 13.41 10.75
C PHE A 135 1.28 14.00 11.87
N SER A 136 1.57 13.21 12.91
CA SER A 136 2.49 13.61 13.98
C SER A 136 3.89 13.92 13.44
N LYS A 137 4.46 13.04 12.59
CA LYS A 137 5.79 13.24 11.99
C LYS A 137 5.79 14.41 11.01
N TYR A 138 4.75 14.53 10.19
CA TYR A 138 4.57 15.64 9.26
C TYR A 138 4.58 16.99 9.99
N LYS A 139 3.77 17.16 11.05
CA LYS A 139 3.77 18.38 11.87
C LYS A 139 5.12 18.69 12.48
N LYS A 140 5.79 17.69 13.06
CA LYS A 140 7.12 17.87 13.65
C LYS A 140 8.16 18.32 12.61
N CYS A 141 8.14 17.73 11.41
CA CYS A 141 9.03 18.13 10.32
C CYS A 141 8.79 19.59 9.90
N LYS A 142 7.52 20.02 9.76
CA LYS A 142 7.17 21.43 9.44
C LYS A 142 7.62 22.39 10.53
N GLN A 143 7.40 22.06 11.80
CA GLN A 143 7.86 22.85 12.96
C GLN A 143 9.38 22.99 13.01
N SER A 144 10.11 21.97 12.49
CA SER A 144 11.58 22.01 12.36
C SER A 144 12.08 22.76 11.11
N GLY A 145 11.19 23.48 10.39
CA GLY A 145 11.55 24.25 9.21
C GLY A 145 11.73 23.45 7.92
N LEU A 146 11.26 22.21 7.87
CA LEU A 146 11.34 21.40 6.64
C LEU A 146 10.13 21.65 5.75
N PHE A 147 10.38 22.03 4.48
CA PHE A 147 9.36 22.29 3.46
C PHE A 147 9.76 21.71 2.10
N GLY A 148 8.82 21.65 1.17
CA GLY A 148 9.05 21.20 -0.19
C GLY A 148 9.76 19.83 -0.25
N ASN A 149 10.77 19.75 -1.12
CA ASN A 149 11.51 18.49 -1.33
C ASN A 149 12.21 17.98 -0.06
N ALA A 150 12.72 18.87 0.81
CA ALA A 150 13.38 18.45 2.06
C ALA A 150 12.41 17.71 2.98
N LEU A 151 11.15 18.16 3.07
CA LEU A 151 10.09 17.49 3.81
C LEU A 151 9.77 16.12 3.20
N LEU A 152 9.61 16.04 1.87
CA LEU A 152 9.34 14.77 1.18
C LEU A 152 10.48 13.77 1.38
N PHE A 153 11.73 14.19 1.24
CA PHE A 153 12.90 13.35 1.48
C PHE A 153 12.93 12.80 2.91
N ARG A 154 12.66 13.66 3.90
CA ARG A 154 12.66 13.27 5.31
C ARG A 154 11.57 12.24 5.61
N LEU A 155 10.34 12.49 5.21
CA LEU A 155 9.23 11.57 5.41
C LEU A 155 9.41 10.28 4.60
N GLY A 156 9.86 10.35 3.35
CA GLY A 156 10.16 9.18 2.52
C GLY A 156 11.31 8.31 3.05
N ALA A 157 12.23 8.89 3.86
CA ALA A 157 13.24 8.14 4.57
C ALA A 157 12.66 7.45 5.83
N ILE A 158 11.79 8.13 6.57
CA ILE A 158 11.15 7.60 7.78
C ILE A 158 10.27 6.39 7.43
N TYR A 159 9.36 6.55 6.46
CA TYR A 159 8.37 5.53 6.11
C TYR A 159 8.84 4.51 5.06
N LYS A 160 10.04 4.71 4.49
CA LYS A 160 10.61 3.86 3.43
C LYS A 160 9.70 3.74 2.21
N VAL A 161 9.18 4.87 1.73
CA VAL A 161 8.29 4.98 0.56
C VAL A 161 8.85 5.96 -0.47
N PRO A 162 8.43 5.89 -1.76
CA PRO A 162 8.78 6.87 -2.78
C PRO A 162 8.29 8.28 -2.44
N LEU A 163 8.95 9.30 -2.97
CA LEU A 163 8.62 10.71 -2.68
C LEU A 163 7.25 11.10 -3.22
N GLU A 164 6.89 10.58 -4.37
CA GLU A 164 5.60 10.80 -5.03
C GLU A 164 4.45 10.27 -4.15
N ILE A 165 4.68 9.15 -3.46
CA ILE A 165 3.68 8.57 -2.55
C ILE A 165 3.59 9.36 -1.25
N VAL A 166 4.69 9.96 -0.79
CA VAL A 166 4.67 10.90 0.34
C VAL A 166 3.85 12.14 -0.01
N ALA A 167 4.09 12.74 -1.18
CA ALA A 167 3.34 13.91 -1.66
C ALA A 167 1.84 13.60 -1.72
N PHE A 168 1.47 12.49 -2.38
CA PHE A 168 0.09 12.01 -2.44
C PHE A 168 -0.55 11.83 -1.05
N ARG A 169 0.20 11.30 -0.07
CA ARG A 169 -0.29 11.11 1.30
C ARG A 169 -0.50 12.44 2.03
N ILE A 170 0.38 13.41 1.83
CA ILE A 170 0.23 14.76 2.41
C ILE A 170 -1.06 15.40 1.90
N GLU A 171 -1.27 15.44 0.59
CA GLU A 171 -2.49 15.98 -0.03
C GLU A 171 -3.73 15.33 0.57
N ALA A 172 -3.76 13.99 0.63
CA ALA A 172 -4.90 13.25 1.17
C ALA A 172 -5.18 13.57 2.65
N ILE A 173 -4.16 13.76 3.48
CA ILE A 173 -4.32 14.12 4.89
C ILE A 173 -4.78 15.58 5.03
N GLU A 174 -4.23 16.50 4.25
CA GLU A 174 -4.62 17.92 4.30
C GLU A 174 -6.08 18.14 3.85
N GLU A 175 -6.56 17.36 2.87
CA GLU A 175 -7.98 17.35 2.49
C GLU A 175 -8.86 16.87 3.66
N MET A 176 -8.54 15.74 4.27
CA MET A 176 -9.32 15.19 5.39
C MET A 176 -9.36 16.11 6.62
N GLU A 177 -8.30 16.88 6.86
CA GLU A 177 -8.27 17.83 7.99
C GLU A 177 -9.10 19.10 7.69
N LYS A 178 -9.27 19.49 6.42
CA LYS A 178 -10.17 20.58 6.02
C LYS A 178 -11.63 20.20 6.17
N ASP A 179 -12.00 18.97 5.87
CA ASP A 179 -13.37 18.47 5.96
C ASP A 179 -13.85 18.29 7.43
N ASN A 180 -12.94 18.36 8.40
CA ASN A 180 -13.24 18.22 9.83
C ASN A 180 -13.29 19.59 10.57
N VAL A 181 -13.18 20.73 9.87
CA VAL A 181 -13.31 22.10 10.39
C VAL A 181 -14.64 22.70 9.97
#